data_9ac6197f75b9f1c680f1a097f6a54a16
#
_entry.id   9ac6197f75b9f1c680f1a097f6a54a16
#
_cell.length_a   1.000
_cell.length_b   1.000
_cell.length_c   1.000
_cell.angle_alpha   90.00
_cell.angle_beta   90.00
_cell.angle_gamma   90.00
#
_symmetry.space_group_name_H-M   'P 1'
#
loop_
_entity.id
_entity.type
_entity.pdbx_description
1 polymer ?
#
loop_
_entity_poly.entity_id
_entity_poly.type
_entity_poly.pdbx_seq_one_letter_code
_entity_poly.pdbx_strand_id
1 'polypeptide(L)'
;KIDKIYVVNLNTDNDNIWQKLRDLNIEPTQCFILDAINGRDLVKGRIQSNFKYKTANWWENTSNNSFHNRKITPDEIGRMLSHYQCVKEAYNEGINNCLILEERFISTNTFPTKKMFSELPVDWSMIYLSRTANNPHLETEVSDNIVKTHYSYGSNAYMLSRKGMEEILNSPILNNIIPVDEFYSALNGTHDREDAVSVFSNQPGFKQYSFKQHYINTSPKLKSKNQTKKPQWLTDELVSESKQEVHVKPITTQSVSVKQAPSKSTVDFRPILNANNWEEWSKIYINPLLMAGEYDLITDEPAPHVYVFPLFTKAFCEQLIALSETVEWTSGRHEYHPTTDNLLDA
;
A
#
# COMPACT_ATOMS: atom_id res chain seq x y z
N LYS A 1 18.49 -2.43 23.14
CA LYS A 1 17.77 -3.63 23.56
C LYS A 1 16.28 -3.40 23.34
N ILE A 2 15.57 -4.38 22.76
CA ILE A 2 14.10 -4.37 22.71
C ILE A 2 13.59 -4.79 24.08
N ASP A 3 12.72 -3.98 24.66
CA ASP A 3 12.16 -4.26 25.98
C ASP A 3 10.80 -4.96 25.85
N LYS A 4 10.00 -4.59 24.84
CA LYS A 4 8.70 -5.20 24.56
C LYS A 4 8.38 -5.18 23.07
N ILE A 5 7.59 -6.15 22.61
CA ILE A 5 7.13 -6.29 21.23
C ILE A 5 5.61 -6.22 21.22
N TYR A 6 5.05 -5.41 20.33
CA TYR A 6 3.63 -5.33 20.07
C TYR A 6 3.35 -5.86 18.68
N VAL A 7 2.40 -6.76 18.54
CA VAL A 7 1.93 -7.25 17.24
C VAL A 7 0.51 -6.76 17.02
N VAL A 8 0.34 -5.89 16.03
CA VAL A 8 -0.99 -5.40 15.60
C VAL A 8 -1.64 -6.50 14.79
N ASN A 9 -2.69 -7.12 15.31
CA ASN A 9 -3.37 -8.26 14.71
C ASN A 9 -4.84 -7.94 14.42
N LEU A 10 -5.23 -7.87 13.16
CA LEU A 10 -6.62 -7.75 12.74
C LEU A 10 -7.30 -9.12 12.57
N ASN A 11 -6.53 -10.17 12.38
CA ASN A 11 -7.01 -11.53 12.25
C ASN A 11 -6.93 -12.26 13.59
N THR A 12 -7.77 -13.23 13.81
CA THR A 12 -7.84 -13.97 15.08
C THR A 12 -6.87 -15.13 15.22
N ASP A 13 -6.04 -15.41 14.20
CA ASP A 13 -5.05 -16.52 14.23
C ASP A 13 -3.80 -16.16 15.02
N ASN A 14 -3.95 -16.10 16.34
CA ASN A 14 -2.84 -15.82 17.25
C ASN A 14 -1.81 -16.95 17.30
N ASP A 15 -2.20 -18.20 17.03
CA ASP A 15 -1.27 -19.34 17.07
C ASP A 15 -0.21 -19.22 15.99
N ASN A 16 -0.58 -18.75 14.80
CA ASN A 16 0.37 -18.45 13.73
C ASN A 16 1.34 -17.32 14.11
N ILE A 17 0.85 -16.28 14.77
CA ILE A 17 1.71 -15.19 15.25
C ILE A 17 2.70 -15.72 16.29
N TRP A 18 2.22 -16.52 17.26
CA TRP A 18 3.10 -17.11 18.27
C TRP A 18 4.16 -18.03 17.65
N GLN A 19 3.82 -18.78 16.60
CA GLN A 19 4.81 -19.58 15.89
C GLN A 19 5.90 -18.73 15.26
N LYS A 20 5.52 -17.67 14.54
CA LYS A 20 6.49 -16.72 13.94
C LYS A 20 7.40 -16.06 14.96
N LEU A 21 6.87 -15.72 16.13
CA LEU A 21 7.66 -15.12 17.22
C LEU A 21 8.67 -16.13 17.79
N ARG A 22 8.27 -17.39 17.96
CA ARG A 22 9.20 -18.48 18.36
C ARG A 22 10.31 -18.68 17.34
N ASP A 23 10.01 -18.61 16.05
CA ASP A 23 10.98 -18.72 14.97
C ASP A 23 12.04 -17.59 15.01
N LEU A 24 11.66 -16.45 15.59
CA LEU A 24 12.57 -15.32 15.88
C LEU A 24 13.29 -15.43 17.23
N ASN A 25 13.13 -16.52 17.98
CA ASN A 25 13.61 -16.68 19.35
C ASN A 25 13.12 -15.58 20.31
N ILE A 26 11.87 -15.14 20.12
CA ILE A 26 11.22 -14.14 20.94
C ILE A 26 10.38 -14.86 22.02
N GLU A 27 10.66 -14.53 23.27
CA GLU A 27 9.94 -15.09 24.40
C GLU A 27 8.52 -14.48 24.51
N PRO A 28 7.49 -15.30 24.77
CA PRO A 28 6.11 -14.82 24.88
C PRO A 28 5.94 -13.71 25.93
N THR A 29 6.72 -13.72 26.99
CA THR A 29 6.69 -12.70 28.06
C THR A 29 7.12 -11.31 27.59
N GLN A 30 7.82 -11.22 26.46
CA GLN A 30 8.25 -9.96 25.85
C GLN A 30 7.24 -9.45 24.80
N CYS A 31 6.18 -10.21 24.53
CA CYS A 31 5.29 -9.95 23.42
C CYS A 31 3.87 -9.68 23.89
N PHE A 32 3.21 -8.73 23.23
CA PHE A 32 1.81 -8.44 23.39
C PHE A 32 1.13 -8.42 22.01
N ILE A 33 0.14 -9.28 21.81
CA ILE A 33 -0.68 -9.26 20.60
C ILE A 33 -1.85 -8.33 20.86
N LEU A 34 -1.89 -7.21 20.15
CA LEU A 34 -2.97 -6.24 20.21
C LEU A 34 -4.05 -6.61 19.21
N ASP A 35 -5.28 -6.74 19.68
CA ASP A 35 -6.44 -6.81 18.79
C ASP A 35 -6.62 -5.48 18.08
N ALA A 36 -6.33 -5.47 16.78
CA ALA A 36 -6.36 -4.26 15.99
C ALA A 36 -7.79 -3.72 15.83
N ILE A 37 -7.90 -2.41 15.80
CA ILE A 37 -9.16 -1.71 15.60
C ILE A 37 -9.62 -1.91 14.15
N ASN A 38 -10.74 -2.62 13.98
CA ASN A 38 -11.38 -2.74 12.67
C ASN A 38 -12.01 -1.40 12.28
N GLY A 39 -11.37 -0.66 11.40
CA GLY A 39 -11.83 0.67 11.01
C GLY A 39 -13.20 0.66 10.32
N ARG A 40 -13.55 -0.41 9.61
CA ARG A 40 -14.90 -0.53 8.97
C ARG A 40 -16.01 -0.66 10.01
N ASP A 41 -15.76 -1.42 11.06
CA ASP A 41 -16.73 -1.57 12.15
C ASP A 41 -16.78 -0.30 13.00
N LEU A 42 -15.65 0.37 13.17
CA LEU A 42 -15.56 1.65 13.87
C LEU A 42 -16.38 2.74 13.15
N VAL A 43 -16.20 2.93 11.86
CA VAL A 43 -16.92 3.94 11.07
C VAL A 43 -18.43 3.63 10.97
N LYS A 44 -18.79 2.35 10.96
CA LYS A 44 -20.20 1.91 11.01
C LYS A 44 -20.82 1.97 12.41
N GLY A 45 -20.07 2.40 13.42
CA GLY A 45 -20.55 2.46 14.81
C GLY A 45 -20.80 1.09 15.48
N ARG A 46 -20.26 0.01 14.93
CA ARG A 46 -20.36 -1.34 15.50
C ARG A 46 -19.41 -1.54 16.69
N ILE A 47 -18.31 -0.84 16.69
CA ILE A 47 -17.35 -0.76 17.80
C ILE A 47 -17.08 0.70 18.13
N GLN A 48 -16.60 0.96 19.34
CA GLN A 48 -16.19 2.28 19.78
C GLN A 48 -14.68 2.34 19.92
N SER A 49 -14.10 3.49 19.58
CA SER A 49 -12.69 3.74 19.85
C SER A 49 -12.51 4.24 21.28
N ASN A 50 -11.45 3.79 21.94
CA ASN A 50 -10.99 4.33 23.21
C ASN A 50 -10.42 5.76 23.06
N PHE A 51 -10.31 6.26 21.84
CA PHE A 51 -9.77 7.58 21.51
C PHE A 51 -10.83 8.44 20.84
N LYS A 52 -10.91 9.71 21.25
CA LYS A 52 -11.58 10.71 20.45
C LYS A 52 -10.64 11.08 19.30
N TYR A 53 -11.11 10.95 18.08
CA TYR A 53 -10.31 11.23 16.90
C TYR A 53 -11.09 12.02 15.83
N LYS A 54 -10.34 12.66 14.94
CA LYS A 54 -10.86 13.31 13.73
C LYS A 54 -9.91 12.99 12.57
N THR A 55 -10.50 12.73 11.41
CA THR A 55 -9.72 12.62 10.17
C THR A 55 -9.26 13.99 9.70
N ALA A 56 -8.11 14.05 9.04
CA ALA A 56 -7.55 15.27 8.49
C ALA A 56 -8.38 15.73 7.28
N ASN A 57 -9.22 16.75 7.46
CA ASN A 57 -10.07 17.28 6.38
C ASN A 57 -9.24 17.93 5.26
N TRP A 58 -8.04 18.42 5.57
CA TRP A 58 -7.12 19.01 4.61
C TRP A 58 -6.48 17.97 3.70
N TRP A 59 -6.50 16.69 4.07
CA TRP A 59 -5.89 15.61 3.29
C TRP A 59 -6.47 15.47 1.89
N GLU A 60 -7.77 15.67 1.73
CA GLU A 60 -8.50 15.42 0.48
C GLU A 60 -8.31 16.51 -0.60
N ASN A 61 -7.95 17.76 -0.23
CA ASN A 61 -8.19 18.92 -1.10
C ASN A 61 -6.94 19.67 -1.55
N THR A 62 -5.75 19.26 -1.14
CA THR A 62 -4.56 20.13 -1.27
C THR A 62 -3.45 19.54 -2.14
N SER A 63 -3.51 18.26 -2.51
CA SER A 63 -2.48 17.62 -3.31
C SER A 63 -2.87 17.52 -4.79
N ASN A 64 -1.92 17.86 -5.67
CA ASN A 64 -2.03 17.57 -7.10
C ASN A 64 -1.79 16.07 -7.40
N ASN A 65 -1.34 15.29 -6.42
CA ASN A 65 -1.15 13.86 -6.53
C ASN A 65 -2.46 13.13 -6.21
N SER A 66 -3.03 12.44 -7.18
CA SER A 66 -4.29 11.70 -7.04
C SER A 66 -4.25 10.62 -5.94
N PHE A 67 -3.07 10.07 -5.63
CA PHE A 67 -2.88 9.11 -4.54
C PHE A 67 -3.17 9.74 -3.17
N HIS A 68 -2.78 11.00 -2.97
CA HIS A 68 -3.00 11.72 -1.72
C HIS A 68 -4.32 12.50 -1.70
N ASN A 69 -4.87 12.84 -2.87
CA ASN A 69 -6.12 13.60 -3.00
C ASN A 69 -7.33 12.67 -2.96
N ARG A 70 -7.53 12.00 -1.86
CA ARG A 70 -8.62 11.06 -1.62
C ARG A 70 -9.03 11.00 -0.15
N LYS A 71 -10.21 10.49 0.10
CA LYS A 71 -10.66 10.22 1.47
C LYS A 71 -9.76 9.18 2.15
N ILE A 72 -9.51 9.42 3.42
CA ILE A 72 -8.85 8.44 4.28
C ILE A 72 -9.83 7.28 4.47
N THR A 73 -9.38 6.08 4.17
CA THR A 73 -10.22 4.89 4.25
C THR A 73 -10.47 4.45 5.69
N PRO A 74 -11.57 3.75 5.97
CA PRO A 74 -11.81 3.18 7.29
C PRO A 74 -10.67 2.30 7.79
N ASP A 75 -10.05 1.51 6.91
CA ASP A 75 -8.94 0.61 7.26
C ASP A 75 -7.70 1.40 7.68
N GLU A 76 -7.41 2.53 7.03
CA GLU A 76 -6.31 3.44 7.41
C GLU A 76 -6.57 4.09 8.77
N ILE A 77 -7.83 4.47 9.05
CA ILE A 77 -8.22 4.99 10.37
C ILE A 77 -7.97 3.94 11.45
N GLY A 78 -8.50 2.72 11.24
CA GLY A 78 -8.32 1.62 12.19
C GLY A 78 -6.86 1.28 12.43
N ARG A 79 -6.06 1.22 11.34
CA ARG A 79 -4.62 0.95 11.39
C ARG A 79 -3.89 2.03 12.19
N MET A 80 -4.13 3.31 11.91
CA MET A 80 -3.48 4.41 12.65
C MET A 80 -3.82 4.35 14.13
N LEU A 81 -5.09 4.15 14.50
CA LEU A 81 -5.50 4.07 15.89
C LEU A 81 -4.93 2.84 16.61
N SER A 82 -4.76 1.71 15.92
CA SER A 82 -4.12 0.51 16.48
C SER A 82 -2.65 0.74 16.79
N HIS A 83 -1.91 1.36 15.85
CA HIS A 83 -0.51 1.74 16.08
C HIS A 83 -0.39 2.76 17.22
N TYR A 84 -1.27 3.76 17.26
CA TYR A 84 -1.30 4.73 18.36
C TYR A 84 -1.56 4.05 19.71
N GLN A 85 -2.45 3.04 19.75
CA GLN A 85 -2.71 2.27 20.96
C GLN A 85 -1.46 1.53 21.43
N CYS A 86 -0.73 0.85 20.55
CA CYS A 86 0.55 0.21 20.90
C CYS A 86 1.53 1.21 21.52
N VAL A 87 1.67 2.39 20.91
CA VAL A 87 2.56 3.44 21.41
C VAL A 87 2.14 3.90 22.81
N LYS A 88 0.84 4.13 23.01
CA LYS A 88 0.29 4.59 24.30
C LYS A 88 0.48 3.55 25.40
N GLU A 89 0.22 2.28 25.10
CA GLU A 89 0.42 1.20 26.07
C GLU A 89 1.89 1.04 26.44
N ALA A 90 2.79 1.00 25.45
CA ALA A 90 4.23 0.92 25.70
C ALA A 90 4.74 2.10 26.54
N TYR A 91 4.27 3.30 26.25
CA TYR A 91 4.66 4.49 27.03
C TYR A 91 4.16 4.41 28.47
N ASN A 92 2.90 4.04 28.69
CA ASN A 92 2.29 3.92 30.01
C ASN A 92 2.92 2.81 30.86
N GLU A 93 3.36 1.71 30.24
CA GLU A 93 4.09 0.63 30.91
C GLU A 93 5.54 0.98 31.25
N GLY A 94 6.02 2.17 30.89
CA GLY A 94 7.39 2.59 31.16
C GLY A 94 8.44 1.96 30.25
N ILE A 95 8.05 1.41 29.10
CA ILE A 95 8.94 0.79 28.13
C ILE A 95 9.89 1.84 27.54
N ASN A 96 11.19 1.52 27.44
CA ASN A 96 12.16 2.42 26.82
C ASN A 96 12.27 2.21 25.30
N ASN A 97 12.20 0.95 24.85
CA ASN A 97 12.30 0.62 23.43
C ASN A 97 11.30 -0.47 23.09
N CYS A 98 10.30 -0.16 22.27
CA CYS A 98 9.36 -1.13 21.79
C CYS A 98 9.55 -1.41 20.28
N LEU A 99 9.30 -2.66 19.90
CA LEU A 99 9.16 -3.08 18.51
C LEU A 99 7.68 -3.22 18.20
N ILE A 100 7.22 -2.62 17.12
CA ILE A 100 5.85 -2.78 16.62
C ILE A 100 5.91 -3.55 15.31
N LEU A 101 5.13 -4.63 15.24
CA LEU A 101 5.00 -5.51 14.07
C LEU A 101 3.53 -5.56 13.65
N GLU A 102 3.27 -5.71 12.36
CA GLU A 102 1.94 -6.10 11.87
C GLU A 102 1.87 -7.61 11.70
N GLU A 103 0.68 -8.19 11.81
CA GLU A 103 0.41 -9.64 11.87
C GLU A 103 1.06 -10.48 10.77
N ARG A 104 1.29 -9.88 9.59
CA ARG A 104 1.85 -10.57 8.42
C ARG A 104 3.36 -10.51 8.33
N PHE A 105 4.03 -10.16 9.41
CA PHE A 105 5.49 -10.14 9.43
C PHE A 105 6.10 -11.53 9.16
N ILE A 106 7.22 -11.53 8.45
CA ILE A 106 8.12 -12.67 8.29
C ILE A 106 9.55 -12.19 8.49
N SER A 107 10.33 -12.95 9.24
CA SER A 107 11.78 -12.70 9.32
C SER A 107 12.45 -13.08 8.01
N THR A 108 13.36 -12.23 7.54
CA THR A 108 14.13 -12.53 6.33
C THR A 108 15.31 -13.46 6.58
N ASN A 109 16.00 -13.32 7.72
CA ASN A 109 17.13 -14.21 8.09
C ASN A 109 17.56 -14.05 9.54
N THR A 110 18.19 -12.94 9.89
CA THR A 110 18.73 -12.65 11.21
C THR A 110 18.21 -11.32 11.71
N PHE A 111 17.91 -11.25 12.99
CA PHE A 111 17.54 -9.99 13.64
C PHE A 111 18.77 -9.09 13.80
N PRO A 112 18.63 -7.75 13.81
CA PRO A 112 19.76 -6.85 14.01
C PRO A 112 20.50 -7.17 15.32
N THR A 113 21.83 -7.19 15.27
CA THR A 113 22.66 -7.46 16.44
C THR A 113 22.68 -6.27 17.40
N LYS A 114 23.06 -6.52 18.68
CA LYS A 114 23.25 -5.44 19.64
C LYS A 114 24.26 -4.39 19.14
N LYS A 115 25.29 -4.81 18.42
CA LYS A 115 26.30 -3.93 17.84
C LYS A 115 25.65 -2.96 16.86
N MET A 116 24.78 -3.44 15.96
CA MET A 116 24.08 -2.60 14.98
C MET A 116 23.17 -1.56 15.67
N PHE A 117 22.48 -1.95 16.74
CA PHE A 117 21.70 -0.99 17.53
C PHE A 117 22.57 0.06 18.25
N SER A 118 23.82 -0.25 18.60
CA SER A 118 24.72 0.73 19.20
C SER A 118 25.25 1.78 18.21
N GLU A 119 25.03 1.59 16.92
CA GLU A 119 25.37 2.57 15.87
C GLU A 119 24.30 3.68 15.73
N LEU A 120 23.12 3.49 16.37
CA LEU A 120 22.08 4.52 16.37
C LEU A 120 22.54 5.75 17.16
N PRO A 121 22.28 6.97 16.65
CA PRO A 121 22.46 8.18 17.44
C PRO A 121 21.66 8.14 18.75
N VAL A 122 22.18 8.72 19.80
CA VAL A 122 21.59 8.65 21.17
C VAL A 122 20.15 9.20 21.21
N ASP A 123 19.84 10.14 20.34
CA ASP A 123 18.56 10.86 20.30
C ASP A 123 17.61 10.36 19.20
N TRP A 124 17.76 9.10 18.79
CA TRP A 124 16.85 8.48 17.83
C TRP A 124 15.42 8.38 18.37
N SER A 125 14.43 8.56 17.51
CA SER A 125 13.01 8.40 17.84
C SER A 125 12.45 7.10 17.28
N MET A 126 12.75 6.79 16.02
CA MET A 126 12.24 5.62 15.29
C MET A 126 13.33 5.01 14.41
N ILE A 127 13.32 3.67 14.29
CA ILE A 127 14.09 2.96 13.28
C ILE A 127 13.26 1.86 12.61
N TYR A 128 13.27 1.87 11.29
CA TYR A 128 12.63 0.83 10.48
C TYR A 128 13.46 -0.44 10.43
N LEU A 129 12.78 -1.58 10.55
CA LEU A 129 13.30 -2.90 10.22
C LEU A 129 12.90 -3.33 8.81
N SER A 130 11.87 -2.68 8.26
CA SER A 130 11.39 -2.85 6.89
C SER A 130 10.67 -1.59 6.45
N ARG A 131 10.96 -1.12 5.25
CA ARG A 131 10.31 0.04 4.63
C ARG A 131 10.51 0.07 3.12
N THR A 132 9.80 0.96 2.45
CA THR A 132 10.08 1.38 1.08
C THR A 132 10.56 2.83 1.10
N ALA A 133 11.77 3.09 0.64
CA ALA A 133 12.30 4.44 0.50
C ALA A 133 11.74 5.08 -0.78
N ASN A 134 11.06 6.22 -0.65
CA ASN A 134 10.57 6.96 -1.82
C ASN A 134 11.64 7.87 -2.41
N ASN A 135 12.46 8.49 -1.56
CA ASN A 135 13.52 9.42 -1.96
C ASN A 135 14.88 8.95 -1.42
N PRO A 136 15.39 7.77 -1.84
CA PRO A 136 16.63 7.20 -1.27
C PRO A 136 17.86 8.06 -1.52
N HIS A 137 17.87 8.89 -2.57
CA HIS A 137 18.97 9.80 -2.91
C HIS A 137 19.09 11.01 -1.96
N LEU A 138 18.05 11.27 -1.13
CA LEU A 138 18.04 12.33 -0.12
C LEU A 138 18.39 11.79 1.28
N GLU A 139 18.63 10.50 1.42
CA GLU A 139 18.99 9.88 2.68
C GLU A 139 20.46 10.14 3.02
N THR A 140 20.75 10.18 4.32
CA THR A 140 22.11 10.41 4.81
C THR A 140 22.63 9.16 5.50
N GLU A 141 23.81 8.70 5.14
CA GLU A 141 24.49 7.61 5.83
C GLU A 141 24.85 8.02 7.26
N VAL A 142 24.55 7.13 8.21
CA VAL A 142 24.89 7.27 9.62
C VAL A 142 26.03 6.32 9.96
N SER A 143 25.95 5.09 9.43
CA SER A 143 26.95 4.03 9.61
C SER A 143 26.90 3.04 8.43
N ASP A 144 27.73 2.02 8.47
CA ASP A 144 27.68 0.92 7.48
C ASP A 144 26.31 0.24 7.43
N ASN A 145 25.56 0.22 8.55
CA ASN A 145 24.30 -0.50 8.68
C ASN A 145 23.07 0.42 8.70
N ILE A 146 23.22 1.73 8.91
CA ILE A 146 22.11 2.63 9.23
C ILE A 146 22.15 3.88 8.35
N VAL A 147 20.97 4.28 7.87
CA VAL A 147 20.73 5.57 7.22
C VAL A 147 19.74 6.41 8.03
N LYS A 148 19.90 7.74 7.99
CA LYS A 148 18.84 8.68 8.34
C LYS A 148 17.90 8.76 7.17
N THR A 149 16.61 8.43 7.41
CA THR A 149 15.64 8.32 6.33
C THR A 149 15.16 9.66 5.83
N HIS A 150 14.80 9.69 4.56
CA HIS A 150 13.91 10.66 3.97
C HIS A 150 12.49 10.08 3.88
N TYR A 151 11.62 10.60 2.98
CA TYR A 151 10.27 10.14 2.81
C TYR A 151 10.22 8.62 2.52
N SER A 152 9.49 7.90 3.35
CA SER A 152 9.46 6.44 3.34
C SER A 152 8.07 5.92 3.69
N TYR A 153 7.69 4.80 3.05
CA TYR A 153 6.53 4.01 3.41
C TYR A 153 6.92 2.76 4.21
N GLY A 154 5.98 2.25 4.96
CA GLY A 154 6.08 0.98 5.63
C GLY A 154 5.99 1.11 7.15
N SER A 155 4.85 0.69 7.70
CA SER A 155 4.62 0.59 9.14
C SER A 155 4.60 -0.87 9.63
N ASN A 156 5.04 -1.82 8.78
CA ASN A 156 4.95 -3.25 9.08
C ASN A 156 5.87 -3.69 10.21
N ALA A 157 7.04 -3.05 10.33
CA ALA A 157 8.04 -3.38 11.35
C ALA A 157 8.96 -2.21 11.64
N TYR A 158 8.86 -1.66 12.83
CA TYR A 158 9.68 -0.56 13.29
C TYR A 158 9.83 -0.54 14.81
N MET A 159 10.90 0.07 15.29
CA MET A 159 11.11 0.31 16.72
C MET A 159 10.96 1.78 17.05
N LEU A 160 10.47 2.02 18.25
CA LEU A 160 10.41 3.35 18.87
C LEU A 160 11.24 3.39 20.15
N SER A 161 11.96 4.47 20.32
CA SER A 161 12.51 4.84 21.63
C SER A 161 11.43 5.49 22.50
N ARG A 162 11.67 5.60 23.81
CA ARG A 162 10.76 6.32 24.71
C ARG A 162 10.52 7.76 24.24
N LYS A 163 11.58 8.44 23.78
CA LYS A 163 11.47 9.76 23.16
C LYS A 163 10.54 9.76 21.95
N GLY A 164 10.70 8.79 21.03
CA GLY A 164 9.84 8.68 19.86
C GLY A 164 8.36 8.42 20.21
N MET A 165 8.12 7.58 21.24
CA MET A 165 6.75 7.36 21.74
C MET A 165 6.15 8.64 22.30
N GLU A 166 6.91 9.40 23.10
CA GLU A 166 6.46 10.68 23.65
C GLU A 166 6.13 11.71 22.55
N GLU A 167 6.98 11.81 21.54
CA GLU A 167 6.76 12.72 20.40
C GLU A 167 5.49 12.34 19.60
N ILE A 168 5.21 11.05 19.40
CA ILE A 168 3.98 10.57 18.76
C ILE A 168 2.75 10.93 19.61
N LEU A 169 2.80 10.69 20.91
CA LEU A 169 1.68 10.95 21.83
C LEU A 169 1.38 12.44 21.97
N ASN A 170 2.39 13.29 21.89
CA ASN A 170 2.24 14.76 21.94
C ASN A 170 1.89 15.38 20.58
N SER A 171 1.94 14.60 19.49
CA SER A 171 1.57 15.09 18.16
C SER A 171 0.06 15.30 18.03
N PRO A 172 -0.39 16.15 17.09
CA PRO A 172 -1.81 16.36 16.85
C PRO A 172 -2.50 15.23 16.07
N ILE A 173 -1.94 14.02 16.03
CA ILE A 173 -2.43 12.91 15.20
C ILE A 173 -3.88 12.53 15.49
N LEU A 174 -4.32 12.49 16.73
CA LEU A 174 -5.73 12.18 17.05
C LEU A 174 -6.73 13.22 16.53
N ASN A 175 -6.29 14.44 16.30
CA ASN A 175 -7.12 15.50 15.69
C ASN A 175 -6.96 15.60 14.17
N ASN A 176 -6.00 14.87 13.59
CA ASN A 176 -5.63 14.90 12.18
C ASN A 176 -5.23 13.51 11.70
N ILE A 177 -6.10 12.51 11.85
CA ILE A 177 -5.79 11.15 11.39
C ILE A 177 -5.47 11.17 9.90
N ILE A 178 -4.29 10.66 9.56
CA ILE A 178 -3.82 10.33 8.21
C ILE A 178 -3.31 8.89 8.21
N PRO A 179 -3.03 8.28 7.05
CA PRO A 179 -2.45 6.94 7.01
C PRO A 179 -1.15 6.88 7.82
N VAL A 180 -0.95 5.81 8.57
CA VAL A 180 0.22 5.65 9.47
C VAL A 180 1.55 5.70 8.72
N ASP A 181 1.57 5.19 7.48
CA ASP A 181 2.76 5.21 6.63
C ASP A 181 3.18 6.64 6.25
N GLU A 182 2.22 7.54 6.09
CA GLU A 182 2.44 8.96 5.79
C GLU A 182 2.79 9.77 7.04
N PHE A 183 2.16 9.39 8.17
CA PHE A 183 2.32 10.11 9.43
C PHE A 183 3.75 10.18 9.91
N TYR A 184 4.49 9.06 9.88
CA TYR A 184 5.87 9.06 10.39
C TYR A 184 6.80 9.95 9.57
N SER A 185 6.64 9.96 8.26
CA SER A 185 7.43 10.85 7.39
C SER A 185 7.03 12.32 7.55
N ALA A 186 5.75 12.60 7.80
CA ALA A 186 5.28 13.95 8.10
C ALA A 186 5.82 14.45 9.46
N LEU A 187 5.81 13.60 10.48
CA LEU A 187 6.36 13.90 11.80
C LEU A 187 7.87 14.13 11.77
N ASN A 188 8.61 13.37 10.92
CA ASN A 188 10.04 13.56 10.68
C ASN A 188 10.37 14.79 9.82
N GLY A 189 9.37 15.46 9.24
CA GLY A 189 9.55 16.62 8.37
C GLY A 189 10.08 16.29 6.98
N THR A 190 9.92 15.05 6.52
CA THR A 190 10.46 14.54 5.24
C THR A 190 9.38 14.13 4.25
N HIS A 191 8.11 14.33 4.57
CA HIS A 191 7.00 14.05 3.67
C HIS A 191 6.98 15.04 2.51
N ASP A 192 6.63 14.58 1.30
CA ASP A 192 6.58 15.43 0.08
C ASP A 192 5.44 16.47 0.12
N ARG A 193 4.46 16.32 1.01
CA ARG A 193 3.39 17.28 1.23
C ARG A 193 3.75 18.27 2.34
N GLU A 194 3.93 19.54 1.96
CA GLU A 194 4.24 20.62 2.90
C GLU A 194 3.14 20.84 3.95
N ASP A 195 1.87 20.65 3.60
CA ASP A 195 0.75 20.78 4.54
C ASP A 195 0.79 19.69 5.62
N ALA A 196 1.14 18.44 5.27
CA ALA A 196 1.35 17.37 6.23
C ALA A 196 2.53 17.70 7.16
N VAL A 197 3.65 18.14 6.59
CA VAL A 197 4.82 18.58 7.37
C VAL A 197 4.44 19.73 8.30
N SER A 198 3.71 20.72 7.83
CA SER A 198 3.31 21.89 8.65
C SER A 198 2.42 21.52 9.85
N VAL A 199 1.59 20.49 9.71
CA VAL A 199 0.72 20.03 10.81
C VAL A 199 1.52 19.24 11.85
N PHE A 200 2.47 18.38 11.43
CA PHE A 200 3.08 17.42 12.33
C PHE A 200 4.50 17.76 12.77
N SER A 201 5.31 18.42 11.95
CA SER A 201 6.72 18.67 12.22
C SER A 201 7.00 19.93 13.05
N ASN A 202 5.98 20.59 13.56
CA ASN A 202 6.12 21.79 14.41
C ASN A 202 6.83 21.54 15.76
N GLN A 203 7.15 20.28 16.06
CA GLN A 203 7.95 19.87 17.19
C GLN A 203 9.35 19.46 16.68
N PRO A 204 10.41 20.23 16.95
CA PRO A 204 11.75 19.83 16.55
C PRO A 204 12.18 18.62 17.38
N GLY A 205 12.31 17.46 16.78
CA GLY A 205 12.88 16.38 17.53
C GLY A 205 12.70 14.97 17.00
N PHE A 206 11.63 14.64 16.25
CA PHE A 206 11.44 13.27 15.76
C PHE A 206 12.52 12.92 14.74
N LYS A 207 13.32 11.90 15.05
CA LYS A 207 14.44 11.47 14.21
C LYS A 207 14.23 10.03 13.77
N GLN A 208 14.07 9.87 12.48
CA GLN A 208 13.75 8.61 11.84
C GLN A 208 14.96 8.03 11.11
N TYR A 209 15.19 6.74 11.35
CA TYR A 209 16.29 5.98 10.78
C TYR A 209 15.79 4.69 10.14
N SER A 210 16.65 4.03 9.37
CA SER A 210 16.41 2.68 8.87
C SER A 210 17.69 1.88 8.87
N PHE A 211 17.58 0.59 9.12
CA PHE A 211 18.63 -0.32 8.69
C PHE A 211 18.67 -0.34 7.16
N LYS A 212 19.87 -0.42 6.58
CA LYS A 212 20.08 -0.57 5.13
C LYS A 212 19.55 -1.93 4.63
N GLN A 213 19.66 -2.96 5.47
CA GLN A 213 19.08 -4.29 5.23
C GLN A 213 17.68 -4.38 5.83
N HIS A 214 16.76 -5.03 5.12
CA HIS A 214 15.44 -5.37 5.66
C HIS A 214 15.55 -6.67 6.48
N TYR A 215 15.04 -6.64 7.70
CA TYR A 215 15.02 -7.77 8.63
C TYR A 215 13.64 -8.43 8.73
N ILE A 216 12.63 -7.70 8.33
CA ILE A 216 11.24 -8.15 8.33
C ILE A 216 10.64 -7.89 6.94
N ASN A 217 9.97 -8.89 6.39
CA ASN A 217 9.13 -8.76 5.21
C ASN A 217 7.66 -8.96 5.60
N THR A 218 6.77 -8.70 4.68
CA THR A 218 5.34 -8.97 4.85
C THR A 218 4.95 -10.19 4.02
N SER A 219 4.28 -11.17 4.64
CA SER A 219 3.76 -12.30 3.89
C SER A 219 2.63 -11.85 2.96
N PRO A 220 2.51 -12.44 1.77
CA PRO A 220 1.33 -12.24 0.93
C PRO A 220 0.05 -12.53 1.71
N LYS A 221 -1.06 -11.84 1.40
CA LYS A 221 -2.36 -12.20 1.98
C LYS A 221 -2.65 -13.68 1.67
N LEU A 222 -2.77 -14.51 2.70
CA LEU A 222 -3.27 -15.87 2.52
C LEU A 222 -4.69 -15.77 1.96
N LYS A 223 -4.93 -16.38 0.81
CA LYS A 223 -6.30 -16.54 0.30
C LYS A 223 -7.08 -17.29 1.37
N SER A 224 -8.18 -16.72 1.84
CA SER A 224 -8.98 -17.34 2.90
C SER A 224 -9.41 -18.74 2.46
N LYS A 225 -9.31 -19.75 3.34
CA LYS A 225 -9.71 -21.14 3.04
C LYS A 225 -11.22 -21.31 2.75
N ASN A 226 -12.00 -20.23 2.91
CA ASN A 226 -13.43 -20.17 2.60
C ASN A 226 -13.74 -19.64 1.20
N GLN A 227 -12.83 -19.84 0.24
CA GLN A 227 -13.15 -19.54 -1.15
C GLN A 227 -14.24 -20.53 -1.62
N THR A 228 -15.43 -20.00 -1.85
CA THR A 228 -16.40 -20.64 -2.72
C THR A 228 -15.69 -21.02 -4.02
N LYS A 229 -15.85 -22.28 -4.47
CA LYS A 229 -15.22 -22.77 -5.70
C LYS A 229 -15.41 -21.75 -6.81
N LYS A 230 -14.33 -21.35 -7.49
CA LYS A 230 -14.41 -20.52 -8.69
C LYS A 230 -15.45 -21.13 -9.63
N PRO A 231 -16.36 -20.34 -10.20
CA PRO A 231 -17.29 -20.85 -11.19
C PRO A 231 -16.51 -21.52 -12.34
N GLN A 232 -16.96 -22.69 -12.78
CA GLN A 232 -16.24 -23.56 -13.73
C GLN A 232 -15.90 -22.89 -15.07
N TRP A 233 -16.71 -21.92 -15.48
CA TRP A 233 -16.46 -21.13 -16.70
C TRP A 233 -15.22 -20.21 -16.59
N LEU A 234 -14.76 -19.90 -15.37
CA LEU A 234 -13.58 -19.06 -15.15
C LEU A 234 -12.26 -19.87 -15.23
N THR A 235 -12.36 -21.21 -15.11
CA THR A 235 -11.17 -22.09 -15.10
C THR A 235 -10.79 -22.62 -16.46
N ASP A 236 -11.76 -22.73 -17.38
CA ASP A 236 -11.51 -23.43 -18.65
C ASP A 236 -10.96 -22.52 -19.77
N GLU A 237 -11.22 -21.20 -19.73
CA GLU A 237 -10.71 -20.28 -20.75
C GLU A 237 -9.37 -19.63 -20.40
N LEU A 238 -9.06 -19.37 -19.11
CA LEU A 238 -7.82 -18.70 -18.72
C LEU A 238 -6.61 -19.62 -18.62
N VAL A 239 -6.81 -20.94 -18.51
CA VAL A 239 -5.71 -21.93 -18.42
C VAL A 239 -5.12 -22.27 -19.79
N SER A 240 -5.83 -22.02 -20.89
CA SER A 240 -5.32 -22.31 -22.24
C SER A 240 -4.36 -21.25 -22.80
N GLU A 241 -4.39 -20.02 -22.28
CA GLU A 241 -3.56 -18.91 -22.81
C GLU A 241 -2.27 -18.64 -22.03
N SER A 242 -2.11 -19.17 -20.79
CA SER A 242 -0.95 -18.87 -19.94
C SER A 242 0.28 -19.76 -20.14
N LYS A 243 0.31 -20.62 -21.17
CA LYS A 243 1.44 -21.52 -21.47
C LYS A 243 2.24 -21.17 -22.72
N GLN A 244 2.15 -19.96 -23.23
CA GLN A 244 3.10 -19.51 -24.24
C GLN A 244 4.16 -18.62 -23.61
N GLU A 245 5.37 -19.18 -23.50
CA GLU A 245 6.59 -18.42 -23.20
C GLU A 245 6.79 -17.33 -24.24
N VAL A 246 6.71 -16.08 -23.82
CA VAL A 246 7.00 -14.93 -24.70
C VAL A 246 8.51 -14.80 -24.82
N HIS A 247 9.07 -15.40 -25.83
CA HIS A 247 10.43 -15.09 -26.30
C HIS A 247 10.42 -13.72 -26.99
N VAL A 248 10.86 -12.69 -26.31
CA VAL A 248 11.11 -11.37 -26.90
C VAL A 248 12.35 -11.46 -27.78
N LYS A 249 12.17 -11.53 -29.09
CA LYS A 249 13.23 -11.27 -30.07
C LYS A 249 13.34 -9.77 -30.36
N PRO A 250 14.54 -9.23 -30.62
CA PRO A 250 14.69 -7.83 -30.96
C PRO A 250 13.99 -7.50 -32.28
N ILE A 251 13.21 -6.43 -32.30
CA ILE A 251 12.48 -5.97 -33.46
C ILE A 251 13.45 -5.23 -34.38
N THR A 252 13.74 -5.84 -35.52
CA THR A 252 14.40 -5.19 -36.66
C THR A 252 13.34 -4.42 -37.44
N THR A 253 13.51 -3.13 -37.57
CA THR A 253 12.65 -2.23 -38.36
C THR A 253 12.62 -2.67 -39.84
N GLN A 254 11.52 -3.24 -40.27
CA GLN A 254 11.17 -3.36 -41.70
C GLN A 254 9.93 -2.54 -41.96
N SER A 255 10.02 -1.71 -43.01
CA SER A 255 8.97 -0.87 -43.54
C SER A 255 7.73 -1.71 -43.91
N VAL A 256 6.62 -1.47 -43.23
CA VAL A 256 5.32 -2.11 -43.55
C VAL A 256 4.62 -1.27 -44.63
N SER A 257 4.38 -1.90 -45.77
CA SER A 257 3.53 -1.37 -46.81
C SER A 257 2.08 -1.27 -46.35
N VAL A 258 1.49 -0.08 -46.54
CA VAL A 258 0.08 0.22 -46.25
C VAL A 258 -0.81 -0.75 -46.96
N LYS A 259 -1.51 -1.61 -46.21
CA LYS A 259 -2.67 -2.36 -46.73
C LYS A 259 -3.93 -1.48 -46.64
N GLN A 260 -4.69 -1.44 -47.73
CA GLN A 260 -5.97 -0.74 -47.83
C GLN A 260 -6.90 -1.07 -46.65
N ALA A 261 -7.57 -0.04 -46.16
CA ALA A 261 -8.54 -0.12 -45.07
C ALA A 261 -9.68 -1.12 -45.39
N PRO A 262 -10.05 -1.96 -44.42
CA PRO A 262 -11.25 -2.78 -44.53
C PRO A 262 -12.50 -1.91 -44.54
N SER A 263 -13.52 -2.36 -45.31
CA SER A 263 -14.83 -1.72 -45.44
C SER A 263 -15.45 -1.41 -44.09
N LYS A 264 -16.08 -0.23 -43.96
CA LYS A 264 -16.76 0.29 -42.76
C LYS A 264 -17.49 -0.81 -42.02
N SER A 265 -17.05 -1.07 -40.78
CA SER A 265 -17.74 -1.92 -39.83
C SER A 265 -19.14 -1.37 -39.56
N THR A 266 -20.16 -2.23 -39.63
CA THR A 266 -21.53 -1.91 -39.28
C THR A 266 -21.79 -2.00 -37.76
N VAL A 267 -20.76 -2.09 -36.95
CA VAL A 267 -20.86 -2.18 -35.47
C VAL A 267 -21.34 -0.85 -34.92
N ASP A 268 -22.41 -0.91 -34.13
CA ASP A 268 -22.93 0.25 -33.43
C ASP A 268 -22.16 0.45 -32.13
N PHE A 269 -21.32 1.47 -32.04
CA PHE A 269 -20.51 1.80 -30.86
C PHE A 269 -21.21 2.72 -29.86
N ARG A 270 -22.42 3.24 -30.17
CA ARG A 270 -23.17 4.13 -29.28
C ARG A 270 -23.37 3.57 -27.88
N PRO A 271 -23.65 2.28 -27.68
CA PRO A 271 -23.79 1.72 -26.33
C PRO A 271 -22.53 1.83 -25.48
N ILE A 272 -21.36 1.56 -26.05
CA ILE A 272 -20.08 1.61 -25.31
C ILE A 272 -19.68 3.06 -24.94
N LEU A 273 -20.04 4.03 -25.80
CA LEU A 273 -19.71 5.45 -25.61
C LEU A 273 -20.72 6.20 -24.73
N ASN A 274 -21.85 5.59 -24.39
CA ASN A 274 -22.92 6.25 -23.64
C ASN A 274 -23.11 5.60 -22.27
N ALA A 275 -22.39 6.10 -21.28
CA ALA A 275 -22.52 5.68 -19.89
C ALA A 275 -23.56 6.50 -19.08
N ASN A 276 -24.50 7.22 -19.73
CA ASN A 276 -25.51 8.04 -19.04
C ASN A 276 -26.43 7.19 -18.14
N ASN A 277 -26.71 5.94 -18.54
CA ASN A 277 -27.34 4.96 -17.66
C ASN A 277 -26.27 4.02 -17.10
N TRP A 278 -25.55 4.49 -16.09
CA TRP A 278 -24.46 3.77 -15.46
C TRP A 278 -24.87 2.38 -14.95
N GLU A 279 -26.06 2.26 -14.42
CA GLU A 279 -26.52 0.98 -13.84
C GLU A 279 -26.67 -0.12 -14.90
N GLU A 280 -27.20 0.19 -16.06
CA GLU A 280 -27.32 -0.76 -17.18
C GLU A 280 -25.97 -0.94 -17.88
N TRP A 281 -25.23 0.13 -18.10
CA TRP A 281 -23.93 0.12 -18.75
C TRP A 281 -22.93 -0.76 -17.96
N SER A 282 -22.86 -0.57 -16.66
CA SER A 282 -21.94 -1.32 -15.81
C SER A 282 -22.25 -2.82 -15.74
N LYS A 283 -23.53 -3.22 -15.79
CA LYS A 283 -23.92 -4.64 -15.84
C LYS A 283 -23.44 -5.35 -17.11
N ILE A 284 -23.27 -4.61 -18.21
CA ILE A 284 -22.84 -5.17 -19.50
C ILE A 284 -21.32 -5.14 -19.62
N TYR A 285 -20.67 -4.07 -19.19
CA TYR A 285 -19.30 -3.76 -19.57
C TYR A 285 -18.30 -3.86 -18.42
N ILE A 286 -18.74 -3.84 -17.16
CA ILE A 286 -17.85 -4.05 -16.01
C ILE A 286 -17.90 -5.52 -15.60
N ASN A 287 -16.75 -6.03 -15.15
CA ASN A 287 -16.66 -7.39 -14.65
C ASN A 287 -17.68 -7.62 -13.52
N PRO A 288 -18.59 -8.59 -13.62
CA PRO A 288 -19.63 -8.81 -12.63
C PRO A 288 -19.10 -9.16 -11.24
N LEU A 289 -17.94 -9.80 -11.13
CA LEU A 289 -17.31 -10.09 -9.84
C LEU A 289 -16.79 -8.81 -9.19
N LEU A 290 -16.28 -7.86 -9.98
CA LEU A 290 -15.91 -6.55 -9.49
C LEU A 290 -17.12 -5.78 -8.95
N MET A 291 -18.24 -5.82 -9.66
CA MET A 291 -19.50 -5.19 -9.24
C MET A 291 -20.09 -5.83 -7.98
N ALA A 292 -19.88 -7.12 -7.78
CA ALA A 292 -20.25 -7.85 -6.58
C ALA A 292 -19.32 -7.63 -5.39
N GLY A 293 -18.18 -6.94 -5.59
CA GLY A 293 -17.17 -6.75 -4.55
C GLY A 293 -16.28 -7.98 -4.29
N GLU A 294 -16.30 -8.95 -5.20
CA GLU A 294 -15.56 -10.22 -5.11
C GLU A 294 -14.13 -10.05 -5.68
N TYR A 295 -13.42 -9.03 -5.22
CA TYR A 295 -12.09 -8.65 -5.76
C TYR A 295 -11.05 -9.76 -5.64
N ASP A 296 -11.12 -10.53 -4.55
CA ASP A 296 -10.15 -11.61 -4.28
C ASP A 296 -10.24 -12.76 -5.29
N LEU A 297 -11.38 -12.87 -6.02
CA LEU A 297 -11.58 -13.92 -7.01
C LEU A 297 -10.96 -13.59 -8.37
N ILE A 298 -10.68 -12.31 -8.63
CA ILE A 298 -10.26 -11.81 -9.95
C ILE A 298 -8.92 -11.08 -9.93
N THR A 299 -8.30 -10.90 -8.76
CA THR A 299 -7.04 -10.17 -8.64
C THR A 299 -5.87 -11.14 -8.62
N ASP A 300 -4.94 -10.97 -9.55
CA ASP A 300 -3.65 -11.63 -9.56
C ASP A 300 -2.55 -10.67 -9.11
N GLU A 301 -1.51 -11.19 -8.45
CA GLU A 301 -0.32 -10.45 -8.06
C GLU A 301 0.91 -11.05 -8.78
N PRO A 302 1.16 -10.66 -10.04
CA PRO A 302 2.26 -11.23 -10.83
C PRO A 302 3.65 -10.83 -10.31
N ALA A 303 3.73 -9.77 -9.56
CA ALA A 303 4.94 -9.33 -8.85
C ALA A 303 4.55 -8.68 -7.52
N PRO A 304 5.44 -8.58 -6.53
CA PRO A 304 5.14 -7.94 -5.26
C PRO A 304 4.53 -6.54 -5.45
N HIS A 305 3.33 -6.35 -4.91
CA HIS A 305 2.56 -5.10 -4.96
C HIS A 305 2.07 -4.67 -6.36
N VAL A 306 2.18 -5.55 -7.36
CA VAL A 306 1.58 -5.34 -8.69
C VAL A 306 0.34 -6.20 -8.79
N TYR A 307 -0.83 -5.55 -8.79
CA TYR A 307 -2.12 -6.22 -8.87
C TYR A 307 -2.71 -6.07 -10.26
N VAL A 308 -3.13 -7.20 -10.84
CA VAL A 308 -3.78 -7.25 -12.15
C VAL A 308 -5.16 -7.88 -11.98
N PHE A 309 -6.17 -7.22 -12.49
CA PHE A 309 -7.54 -7.74 -12.48
C PHE A 309 -8.30 -7.29 -13.73
N PRO A 310 -9.20 -8.13 -14.26
CA PRO A 310 -10.03 -7.78 -15.41
C PRO A 310 -11.14 -6.81 -14.98
N LEU A 311 -10.94 -5.51 -15.23
CA LEU A 311 -11.91 -4.46 -14.94
C LEU A 311 -13.14 -4.58 -15.83
N PHE A 312 -12.91 -4.75 -17.14
CA PHE A 312 -13.96 -4.78 -18.15
C PHE A 312 -14.31 -6.20 -18.57
N THR A 313 -15.54 -6.36 -19.07
CA THR A 313 -15.93 -7.62 -19.72
C THR A 313 -15.21 -7.78 -21.06
N LYS A 314 -15.10 -9.02 -21.54
CA LYS A 314 -14.56 -9.33 -22.86
C LYS A 314 -15.31 -8.56 -23.97
N ALA A 315 -16.64 -8.48 -23.87
CA ALA A 315 -17.48 -7.73 -24.81
C ALA A 315 -17.10 -6.25 -24.91
N PHE A 316 -16.76 -5.60 -23.79
CA PHE A 316 -16.25 -4.22 -23.80
C PHE A 316 -14.92 -4.12 -24.53
N CYS A 317 -13.97 -4.99 -24.18
CA CYS A 317 -12.64 -4.97 -24.79
C CYS A 317 -12.69 -5.19 -26.29
N GLU A 318 -13.49 -6.14 -26.76
CA GLU A 318 -13.67 -6.42 -28.19
C GLU A 318 -14.30 -5.23 -28.95
N GLN A 319 -15.31 -4.60 -28.35
CA GLN A 319 -15.93 -3.40 -28.94
C GLN A 319 -14.98 -2.21 -28.95
N LEU A 320 -14.20 -2.02 -27.86
CA LEU A 320 -13.23 -0.94 -27.77
C LEU A 320 -12.11 -1.11 -28.80
N ILE A 321 -11.59 -2.34 -28.96
CA ILE A 321 -10.59 -2.64 -30.00
C ILE A 321 -11.16 -2.36 -31.39
N ALA A 322 -12.36 -2.85 -31.68
CA ALA A 322 -13.00 -2.60 -32.97
C ALA A 322 -13.24 -1.10 -33.22
N LEU A 323 -13.60 -0.33 -32.17
CA LEU A 323 -13.73 1.12 -32.27
C LEU A 323 -12.37 1.76 -32.54
N SER A 324 -11.33 1.35 -31.87
CA SER A 324 -9.97 1.92 -32.03
C SER A 324 -9.42 1.70 -33.45
N GLU A 325 -9.85 0.64 -34.14
CA GLU A 325 -9.49 0.38 -35.54
C GLU A 325 -10.21 1.29 -36.55
N THR A 326 -11.25 1.99 -36.10
CA THR A 326 -12.02 2.91 -36.97
C THR A 326 -11.54 4.36 -36.93
N VAL A 327 -10.64 4.68 -36.00
CA VAL A 327 -10.09 6.03 -35.80
C VAL A 327 -8.64 6.11 -36.26
N GLU A 328 -8.26 7.28 -36.75
CA GLU A 328 -6.86 7.54 -37.11
C GLU A 328 -6.07 7.84 -35.86
N TRP A 329 -4.98 7.10 -35.67
CA TRP A 329 -4.07 7.31 -34.57
C TRP A 329 -2.94 8.21 -35.01
N THR A 330 -2.69 9.28 -34.26
CA THR A 330 -1.52 10.14 -34.47
C THR A 330 -0.42 9.79 -33.45
N SER A 331 0.82 9.84 -33.87
CA SER A 331 1.97 9.77 -32.96
C SER A 331 2.13 11.11 -32.26
N GLY A 332 1.24 11.45 -31.35
CA GLY A 332 1.25 12.72 -30.63
C GLY A 332 2.40 12.81 -29.64
N ARG A 333 3.64 13.03 -30.14
CA ARG A 333 4.71 13.52 -29.30
C ARG A 333 4.51 15.00 -29.06
N HIS A 334 3.98 15.36 -27.91
CA HIS A 334 4.11 16.72 -27.42
C HIS A 334 5.53 16.91 -26.88
N GLU A 335 6.20 17.99 -27.30
CA GLU A 335 7.54 18.35 -26.82
C GLU A 335 7.63 18.46 -25.28
N TYR A 336 6.48 18.62 -24.60
CA TYR A 336 6.39 18.79 -23.16
C TYR A 336 5.94 17.53 -22.37
N HIS A 337 5.55 16.46 -23.06
CA HIS A 337 5.12 15.22 -22.42
C HIS A 337 5.63 13.99 -23.18
N PRO A 338 6.87 13.60 -22.94
CA PRO A 338 7.51 12.50 -23.67
C PRO A 338 6.92 11.10 -23.36
N THR A 339 5.93 11.00 -22.50
CA THR A 339 5.35 9.72 -22.04
C THR A 339 3.96 9.41 -22.58
N THR A 340 3.36 10.28 -23.37
CA THR A 340 2.06 9.99 -24.02
C THR A 340 2.31 9.55 -25.46
N ASP A 341 2.25 8.25 -25.67
CA ASP A 341 2.64 7.67 -26.95
C ASP A 341 1.57 7.77 -28.03
N ASN A 342 0.28 7.83 -27.69
CA ASN A 342 -0.79 7.96 -28.68
C ASN A 342 -1.96 8.79 -28.12
N LEU A 343 -2.42 9.73 -28.90
CA LEU A 343 -3.65 10.50 -28.64
C LEU A 343 -4.69 10.14 -29.71
N LEU A 344 -5.93 9.97 -29.30
CA LEU A 344 -7.06 9.95 -30.21
C LEU A 344 -7.37 11.39 -30.60
N ASP A 345 -7.25 11.71 -31.90
CA ASP A 345 -7.83 12.93 -32.44
C ASP A 345 -9.34 12.72 -32.58
N ALA A 346 -10.10 13.44 -31.76
CA ALA A 346 -11.56 13.44 -31.75
C ALA A 346 -12.13 14.41 -32.78
#